data_613cca160c63ee60a6017a34769d963a
#
_entry.id   613cca160c63ee60a6017a34769d963a
#
_cell.length_a   1.000
_cell.length_b   1.000
_cell.length_c   1.000
_cell.angle_alpha   90.00
_cell.angle_beta   90.00
_cell.angle_gamma   90.00
#
_symmetry.space_group_name_H-M   'P 1'
#
loop_
_entity.id
_entity.type
_entity.pdbx_description
1 polymer ?
#
loop_
_entity_poly.entity_id
_entity_poly.type
_entity_poly.pdbx_seq_one_letter_code
_entity_poly.pdbx_strand_id
1 'polypeptide(L)'
;MRIRLARWVPAVATFLASLLAVVILLPGVSLPGRAASTTSLEYVSPQWLSQHASDANLRILDVRINPLDYIQGHVPNAVHIADGTFRGPNGRLPVQYWELQKLESLFSQAGVNSDSKVVVYSDGPNILGASMVAYLLERSGHQDLAILDGGFKSYQAAGLPITREFPQYSVGNFKVQDDPSVRVTLDQVRQFVRDGSVKFVDPRPPALFSGEQDVFIRNGHIPGAKNIPWPSFTIGDDNPHQLKPLSEIQALLDRRGITKADDIVVTCSTGREATLQYGVLKHLLGYPKVRVYEGSWTEYSAYPDLPVETGVDPDL
;
A
#
# COMPACT_ATOMS: atom_id res chain seq x y z
N MET A 1 -28.61 97.57 -11.22
CA MET A 1 -27.19 97.24 -11.04
C MET A 1 -27.06 95.74 -10.93
N ARG A 2 -26.73 95.10 -12.05
CA ARG A 2 -26.61 93.59 -12.11
C ARG A 2 -25.19 93.30 -12.52
N ILE A 3 -24.46 92.65 -11.63
CA ILE A 3 -23.08 92.25 -11.82
C ILE A 3 -23.14 90.82 -12.43
N ARG A 4 -22.55 90.63 -13.60
CA ARG A 4 -22.38 89.35 -14.25
C ARG A 4 -21.06 88.73 -13.79
N LEU A 5 -21.12 87.62 -13.14
CA LEU A 5 -19.95 86.78 -12.82
C LEU A 5 -19.64 85.89 -14.00
N ALA A 6 -18.47 85.97 -14.54
CA ALA A 6 -17.90 85.15 -15.58
C ALA A 6 -17.44 83.79 -14.94
N ARG A 7 -17.89 82.71 -15.49
CA ARG A 7 -17.40 81.39 -15.12
C ARG A 7 -16.20 81.00 -15.95
N TRP A 8 -15.12 80.78 -15.27
CA TRP A 8 -13.93 80.15 -15.84
C TRP A 8 -14.10 78.60 -15.71
N VAL A 9 -13.88 77.85 -16.83
CA VAL A 9 -13.80 76.42 -16.89
C VAL A 9 -12.33 76.06 -17.15
N PRO A 10 -11.66 75.29 -16.28
CA PRO A 10 -10.34 74.77 -16.62
C PRO A 10 -10.46 73.55 -17.47
N ALA A 11 -9.74 73.52 -18.58
CA ALA A 11 -9.55 72.35 -19.43
C ALA A 11 -8.70 71.28 -18.70
N VAL A 12 -9.28 70.08 -18.46
CA VAL A 12 -8.54 68.96 -17.95
C VAL A 12 -7.91 68.25 -19.14
N ALA A 13 -6.60 68.32 -19.25
CA ALA A 13 -5.82 67.52 -20.19
C ALA A 13 -5.64 66.12 -19.66
N THR A 14 -6.28 65.14 -20.33
CA THR A 14 -6.17 63.72 -20.00
C THR A 14 -4.85 63.19 -20.59
N PHE A 15 -3.86 62.96 -19.74
CA PHE A 15 -2.66 62.15 -20.10
C PHE A 15 -3.00 60.69 -20.01
N LEU A 16 -3.11 59.99 -21.14
CA LEU A 16 -3.11 58.54 -21.26
C LEU A 16 -1.67 58.05 -21.09
N ALA A 17 -1.33 57.57 -19.88
CA ALA A 17 -0.11 56.80 -19.65
C ALA A 17 -0.33 55.37 -20.04
N SER A 18 0.21 54.94 -21.18
CA SER A 18 0.25 53.55 -21.60
C SER A 18 1.27 52.80 -20.73
N LEU A 19 0.79 52.00 -19.78
CA LEU A 19 1.61 51.03 -19.05
C LEU A 19 1.88 49.83 -19.96
N LEU A 20 3.09 49.75 -20.52
CA LEU A 20 3.62 48.54 -21.12
C LEU A 20 3.96 47.57 -19.99
N ALA A 21 3.13 46.56 -19.74
CA ALA A 21 3.47 45.46 -18.87
C ALA A 21 4.51 44.54 -19.57
N VAL A 22 5.77 44.71 -19.19
CA VAL A 22 6.83 43.77 -19.54
C VAL A 22 6.64 42.53 -18.72
N VAL A 23 6.07 41.48 -19.30
CA VAL A 23 6.04 40.13 -18.72
C VAL A 23 7.45 39.54 -18.81
N ILE A 24 8.21 39.66 -17.74
CA ILE A 24 9.47 38.92 -17.59
C ILE A 24 9.11 37.47 -17.35
N LEU A 25 9.17 36.64 -18.40
CA LEU A 25 9.18 35.20 -18.30
C LEU A 25 10.49 34.79 -17.57
N LEU A 26 10.40 34.61 -16.26
CA LEU A 26 11.45 33.91 -15.52
C LEU A 26 11.52 32.49 -16.05
N PRO A 27 12.72 31.97 -16.41
CA PRO A 27 12.87 30.57 -16.77
C PRO A 27 12.38 29.74 -15.58
N GLY A 28 11.39 28.85 -15.81
CA GLY A 28 10.83 28.00 -14.79
C GLY A 28 11.95 27.24 -14.10
N VAL A 29 12.11 27.46 -12.81
CA VAL A 29 12.89 26.60 -11.95
C VAL A 29 12.13 25.28 -11.91
N SER A 30 12.55 24.34 -12.77
CA SER A 30 12.14 22.95 -12.66
C SER A 30 12.62 22.47 -11.29
N LEU A 31 11.71 22.31 -10.35
CA LEU A 31 12.02 21.55 -9.14
C LEU A 31 12.60 20.21 -9.59
N PRO A 32 13.75 19.76 -9.06
CA PRO A 32 14.27 18.47 -9.41
C PRO A 32 13.17 17.46 -9.14
N GLY A 33 12.71 16.80 -10.20
CA GLY A 33 11.78 15.67 -10.08
C GLY A 33 12.42 14.69 -9.10
N ARG A 34 11.76 14.47 -7.96
CA ARG A 34 12.21 13.47 -6.98
C ARG A 34 12.31 12.15 -7.74
N ALA A 35 13.51 11.60 -7.84
CA ALA A 35 13.68 10.25 -8.36
C ALA A 35 12.69 9.36 -7.64
N ALA A 36 11.91 8.59 -8.40
CA ALA A 36 10.98 7.63 -7.82
C ALA A 36 11.79 6.76 -6.85
N SER A 37 11.34 6.67 -5.61
CA SER A 37 11.95 5.81 -4.60
C SER A 37 11.99 4.40 -5.18
N THR A 38 13.17 3.84 -5.36
CA THR A 38 13.36 2.47 -5.83
C THR A 38 13.30 1.53 -4.63
N THR A 39 12.12 1.44 -3.98
CA THR A 39 11.92 0.43 -2.95
C THR A 39 12.14 -0.94 -3.56
N SER A 40 13.00 -1.75 -2.94
CA SER A 40 13.13 -3.16 -3.26
C SER A 40 12.36 -3.98 -2.24
N LEU A 41 11.46 -4.84 -2.72
CA LEU A 41 10.82 -5.86 -1.91
C LEU A 41 11.22 -7.22 -2.45
N GLU A 42 11.86 -8.02 -1.60
CA GLU A 42 12.33 -9.36 -1.91
C GLU A 42 11.56 -10.41 -1.11
N TYR A 43 11.58 -11.66 -1.59
CA TYR A 43 11.20 -12.82 -0.78
C TYR A 43 12.46 -13.60 -0.48
N VAL A 44 12.81 -13.72 0.82
CA VAL A 44 14.03 -14.39 1.28
C VAL A 44 13.74 -15.78 1.81
N SER A 45 14.66 -16.73 1.59
CA SER A 45 14.52 -18.08 2.10
C SER A 45 14.73 -18.15 3.63
N PRO A 46 14.21 -19.19 4.30
CA PRO A 46 14.50 -19.45 5.70
C PRO A 46 16.00 -19.54 6.01
N GLN A 47 16.77 -20.18 5.12
CA GLN A 47 18.23 -20.32 5.27
C GLN A 47 18.93 -18.98 5.21
N TRP A 48 18.53 -18.12 4.26
CA TRP A 48 19.08 -16.77 4.15
C TRP A 48 18.82 -15.99 5.45
N LEU A 49 17.57 -16.00 5.95
CA LEU A 49 17.22 -15.29 7.18
C LEU A 49 18.01 -15.80 8.39
N SER A 50 18.17 -17.11 8.52
CA SER A 50 18.94 -17.71 9.61
C SER A 50 20.42 -17.28 9.59
N GLN A 51 21.01 -17.16 8.41
CA GLN A 51 22.42 -16.75 8.24
C GLN A 51 22.64 -15.27 8.57
N HIS A 52 21.62 -14.43 8.35
CA HIS A 52 21.69 -12.98 8.51
C HIS A 52 20.98 -12.45 9.79
N ALA A 53 20.36 -13.33 10.57
CA ALA A 53 19.56 -12.92 11.73
C ALA A 53 20.33 -12.10 12.79
N SER A 54 21.66 -12.16 12.77
CA SER A 54 22.54 -11.41 13.69
C SER A 54 23.18 -10.18 13.04
N ASP A 55 22.84 -9.84 11.81
CA ASP A 55 23.39 -8.67 11.13
C ASP A 55 22.94 -7.39 11.83
N ALA A 56 23.86 -6.50 12.14
CA ALA A 56 23.59 -5.30 12.93
C ALA A 56 22.54 -4.36 12.29
N ASN A 57 22.51 -4.32 10.94
CA ASN A 57 21.57 -3.48 10.19
C ASN A 57 20.29 -4.19 9.76
N LEU A 58 20.11 -5.47 10.16
CA LEU A 58 18.86 -6.19 9.91
C LEU A 58 17.88 -5.97 11.05
N ARG A 59 16.60 -5.74 10.72
CA ARG A 59 15.47 -5.82 11.65
C ARG A 59 14.51 -6.87 11.18
N ILE A 60 14.11 -7.75 12.07
CA ILE A 60 13.19 -8.84 11.79
C ILE A 60 11.90 -8.55 12.56
N LEU A 61 10.78 -8.45 11.86
CA LEU A 61 9.48 -8.19 12.44
C LEU A 61 8.63 -9.47 12.37
N ASP A 62 8.29 -10.00 13.53
CA ASP A 62 7.29 -11.05 13.70
C ASP A 62 5.92 -10.39 13.82
N VAL A 63 5.09 -10.55 12.78
CA VAL A 63 3.77 -9.90 12.74
C VAL A 63 2.61 -10.88 12.95
N ARG A 64 2.88 -12.05 13.55
CA ARG A 64 1.84 -13.01 13.95
C ARG A 64 0.83 -12.37 14.89
N ILE A 65 -0.44 -12.74 14.76
CA ILE A 65 -1.53 -12.10 15.52
C ILE A 65 -1.42 -12.39 17.01
N ASN A 66 -1.15 -13.66 17.34
CA ASN A 66 -1.18 -14.13 18.72
C ASN A 66 0.21 -14.00 19.36
N PRO A 67 0.39 -13.16 20.39
CA PRO A 67 1.68 -12.99 21.04
C PRO A 67 2.19 -14.28 21.73
N LEU A 68 1.31 -15.22 22.06
CA LEU A 68 1.73 -16.50 22.65
C LEU A 68 2.52 -17.34 21.64
N ASP A 69 2.22 -17.24 20.35
CA ASP A 69 2.97 -17.96 19.32
C ASP A 69 4.42 -17.44 19.23
N TYR A 70 4.60 -16.13 19.36
CA TYR A 70 5.93 -15.52 19.48
C TYR A 70 6.66 -15.96 20.75
N ILE A 71 5.99 -15.95 21.90
CA ILE A 71 6.56 -16.35 23.21
C ILE A 71 6.98 -17.84 23.19
N GLN A 72 6.22 -18.70 22.52
CA GLN A 72 6.54 -20.12 22.38
C GLN A 72 7.80 -20.37 21.55
N GLY A 73 8.09 -19.48 20.58
CA GLY A 73 9.28 -19.53 19.77
C GLY A 73 9.19 -18.61 18.56
N HIS A 74 10.32 -17.99 18.25
CA HIS A 74 10.45 -17.05 17.13
C HIS A 74 11.87 -17.09 16.53
N VAL A 75 12.04 -16.46 15.37
CA VAL A 75 13.36 -16.30 14.74
C VAL A 75 14.26 -15.48 15.67
N PRO A 76 15.51 -15.88 15.91
CA PRO A 76 16.42 -15.09 16.74
C PRO A 76 16.48 -13.62 16.28
N ASN A 77 16.47 -12.71 17.26
CA ASN A 77 16.47 -11.26 17.05
C ASN A 77 15.19 -10.68 16.42
N ALA A 78 14.12 -11.44 16.23
CA ALA A 78 12.86 -10.90 15.78
C ALA A 78 12.14 -10.12 16.89
N VAL A 79 11.57 -8.97 16.53
CA VAL A 79 10.68 -8.16 17.40
C VAL A 79 9.24 -8.47 17.03
N HIS A 80 8.39 -8.69 18.02
CA HIS A 80 6.97 -8.93 17.79
C HIS A 80 6.15 -7.63 17.75
N ILE A 81 5.41 -7.46 16.67
CA ILE A 81 4.33 -6.48 16.55
C ILE A 81 3.19 -7.12 15.77
N ALA A 82 2.11 -7.52 16.45
CA ALA A 82 0.97 -8.10 15.78
C ALA A 82 0.46 -7.18 14.64
N ASP A 83 0.16 -7.74 13.48
CA ASP A 83 -0.22 -6.96 12.30
C ASP A 83 -1.45 -6.07 12.52
N GLY A 84 -2.37 -6.49 13.38
CA GLY A 84 -3.52 -5.69 13.78
C GLY A 84 -3.16 -4.37 14.48
N THR A 85 -1.93 -4.24 15.00
CA THR A 85 -1.45 -3.00 15.65
C THR A 85 -1.31 -1.84 14.65
N PHE A 86 -1.15 -2.13 13.35
CA PHE A 86 -0.92 -1.13 12.31
C PHE A 86 -2.20 -0.49 11.75
N ARG A 87 -3.35 -0.88 12.24
CA ARG A 87 -4.65 -0.41 11.77
C ARG A 87 -5.71 -0.41 12.85
N GLY A 88 -6.79 0.31 12.64
CA GLY A 88 -7.92 0.41 13.57
C GLY A 88 -9.03 1.29 13.03
N PRO A 89 -10.05 1.60 13.84
CA PRO A 89 -11.16 2.44 13.41
C PRO A 89 -10.68 3.87 13.07
N ASN A 90 -11.23 4.41 11.98
CA ASN A 90 -10.98 5.78 11.54
C ASN A 90 -12.29 6.41 11.06
N GLY A 91 -12.75 7.44 11.78
CA GLY A 91 -14.04 8.06 11.52
C GLY A 91 -15.18 7.04 11.61
N ARG A 92 -15.94 6.88 10.52
CA ARG A 92 -17.03 5.90 10.43
C ARG A 92 -16.59 4.50 9.96
N LEU A 93 -15.35 4.37 9.53
CA LEU A 93 -14.84 3.10 9.03
C LEU A 93 -14.30 2.26 10.18
N PRO A 94 -14.65 0.96 10.25
CA PRO A 94 -14.27 0.09 11.35
C PRO A 94 -12.78 -0.24 11.35
N VAL A 95 -12.13 -0.16 10.19
CA VAL A 95 -10.71 -0.47 10.05
C VAL A 95 -10.10 0.32 8.89
N GLN A 96 -8.98 1.00 9.19
CA GLN A 96 -8.11 1.69 8.25
C GLN A 96 -6.67 1.61 8.74
N TYR A 97 -5.71 1.82 7.88
CA TYR A 97 -4.31 1.99 8.30
C TYR A 97 -4.14 3.28 9.10
N TRP A 98 -3.25 3.23 10.07
CA TRP A 98 -2.93 4.42 10.85
C TRP A 98 -2.26 5.48 9.98
N GLU A 99 -2.35 6.72 10.47
CA GLU A 99 -1.59 7.84 9.95
C GLU A 99 -0.08 7.64 10.08
N LEU A 100 0.69 8.33 9.26
CA LEU A 100 2.13 8.15 9.11
C LEU A 100 2.90 8.35 10.42
N GLN A 101 2.52 9.31 11.26
CA GLN A 101 3.19 9.58 12.54
C GLN A 101 3.08 8.39 13.50
N LYS A 102 1.93 7.72 13.51
CA LYS A 102 1.75 6.52 14.32
C LYS A 102 2.54 5.34 13.76
N LEU A 103 2.61 5.20 12.43
CA LEU A 103 3.48 4.20 11.80
C LEU A 103 4.95 4.46 12.11
N GLU A 104 5.42 5.72 12.03
CA GLU A 104 6.77 6.11 12.45
C GLU A 104 7.09 5.64 13.86
N SER A 105 6.17 5.93 14.80
CA SER A 105 6.34 5.54 16.19
C SER A 105 6.43 4.02 16.36
N LEU A 106 5.54 3.26 15.71
CA LEU A 106 5.51 1.80 15.80
C LEU A 106 6.80 1.17 15.27
N PHE A 107 7.26 1.59 14.09
CA PHE A 107 8.48 1.06 13.48
C PHE A 107 9.73 1.48 14.26
N SER A 108 9.81 2.73 14.71
CA SER A 108 10.95 3.19 15.53
C SER A 108 11.03 2.42 16.87
N GLN A 109 9.89 2.16 17.52
CA GLN A 109 9.86 1.37 18.76
C GLN A 109 10.32 -0.07 18.54
N ALA A 110 10.12 -0.62 17.35
CA ALA A 110 10.66 -1.93 16.96
C ALA A 110 12.16 -1.89 16.61
N GLY A 111 12.83 -0.77 16.79
CA GLY A 111 14.25 -0.60 16.49
C GLY A 111 14.55 -0.44 14.99
N VAL A 112 13.55 -0.13 14.16
CA VAL A 112 13.79 0.14 12.73
C VAL A 112 14.48 1.48 12.55
N ASN A 113 15.58 1.50 11.82
CA ASN A 113 16.24 2.71 11.33
C ASN A 113 15.88 2.96 9.86
N SER A 114 16.05 4.19 9.40
CA SER A 114 15.73 4.54 8.01
C SER A 114 16.59 3.80 6.97
N ASP A 115 17.75 3.30 7.37
CA ASP A 115 18.70 2.54 6.56
C ASP A 115 18.75 1.03 6.87
N SER A 116 17.89 0.53 7.76
CA SER A 116 17.82 -0.91 8.04
C SER A 116 17.31 -1.69 6.84
N LYS A 117 17.82 -2.92 6.64
CA LYS A 117 17.05 -3.94 5.93
C LYS A 117 15.99 -4.49 6.87
N VAL A 118 14.74 -4.52 6.45
CA VAL A 118 13.64 -5.04 7.27
C VAL A 118 13.08 -6.32 6.66
N VAL A 119 13.12 -7.42 7.42
CA VAL A 119 12.47 -8.68 7.05
C VAL A 119 11.20 -8.84 7.87
N VAL A 120 10.08 -9.08 7.22
CA VAL A 120 8.79 -9.29 7.87
C VAL A 120 8.34 -10.73 7.69
N TYR A 121 7.82 -11.36 8.74
CA TYR A 121 7.19 -12.66 8.60
C TYR A 121 5.92 -12.78 9.44
N SER A 122 5.00 -13.63 8.95
CA SER A 122 3.78 -14.04 9.63
C SER A 122 3.63 -15.55 9.60
N ASP A 123 2.55 -16.09 10.14
CA ASP A 123 2.23 -17.51 10.10
C ASP A 123 0.74 -17.77 10.42
N GLY A 124 0.32 -19.04 10.28
CA GLY A 124 -1.02 -19.51 10.60
C GLY A 124 -2.09 -18.82 9.73
N PRO A 125 -3.28 -18.55 10.27
CA PRO A 125 -4.38 -17.96 9.51
C PRO A 125 -4.12 -16.51 9.09
N ASN A 126 -3.09 -15.88 9.63
CA ASN A 126 -2.74 -14.48 9.35
C ASN A 126 -1.71 -14.33 8.23
N ILE A 127 -1.92 -15.03 7.14
CA ILE A 127 -0.97 -15.12 6.04
C ILE A 127 -0.61 -13.80 5.37
N LEU A 128 -1.51 -12.82 5.42
CA LEU A 128 -1.33 -11.53 4.73
C LEU A 128 -0.71 -10.44 5.61
N GLY A 129 -0.38 -10.76 6.85
CA GLY A 129 0.23 -9.81 7.79
C GLY A 129 1.58 -9.30 7.32
N ALA A 130 2.44 -10.20 6.82
CA ALA A 130 3.77 -9.83 6.35
C ALA A 130 3.72 -8.89 5.15
N SER A 131 2.91 -9.20 4.13
CA SER A 131 2.77 -8.34 2.95
C SER A 131 2.17 -6.97 3.31
N MET A 132 1.21 -6.94 4.23
CA MET A 132 0.62 -5.69 4.70
C MET A 132 1.64 -4.79 5.41
N VAL A 133 2.44 -5.34 6.32
CA VAL A 133 3.44 -4.55 7.06
C VAL A 133 4.58 -4.11 6.15
N ALA A 134 5.02 -4.95 5.21
CA ALA A 134 6.00 -4.57 4.19
C ALA A 134 5.46 -3.41 3.31
N TYR A 135 4.20 -3.48 2.88
CA TYR A 135 3.54 -2.39 2.15
C TYR A 135 3.50 -1.09 2.97
N LEU A 136 3.19 -1.16 4.27
CA LEU A 136 3.14 0.02 5.13
C LEU A 136 4.53 0.65 5.34
N LEU A 137 5.59 -0.15 5.38
CA LEU A 137 6.97 0.34 5.39
C LEU A 137 7.29 1.07 4.08
N GLU A 138 6.97 0.49 2.91
CA GLU A 138 7.14 1.13 1.61
C GLU A 138 6.35 2.45 1.51
N ARG A 139 5.05 2.42 1.87
CA ARG A 139 4.20 3.61 1.94
C ARG A 139 4.80 4.73 2.79
N SER A 140 5.52 4.34 3.83
CA SER A 140 6.19 5.24 4.78
C SER A 140 7.60 5.65 4.31
N GLY A 141 8.02 5.23 3.10
CA GLY A 141 9.29 5.63 2.47
C GLY A 141 10.48 4.73 2.78
N HIS A 142 10.27 3.58 3.44
CA HIS A 142 11.34 2.61 3.65
C HIS A 142 11.68 1.88 2.34
N GLN A 143 12.97 1.59 2.10
CA GLN A 143 13.41 1.16 0.77
C GLN A 143 13.91 -0.29 0.69
N ASP A 144 14.49 -0.84 1.76
CA ASP A 144 15.10 -2.18 1.74
C ASP A 144 14.24 -3.16 2.56
N LEU A 145 13.37 -3.89 1.85
CA LEU A 145 12.33 -4.71 2.43
C LEU A 145 12.45 -6.16 1.96
N ALA A 146 12.16 -7.08 2.87
CA ALA A 146 12.00 -8.48 2.51
C ALA A 146 10.85 -9.13 3.29
N ILE A 147 10.27 -10.17 2.70
CA ILE A 147 9.31 -11.07 3.33
C ILE A 147 9.94 -12.46 3.41
N LEU A 148 9.80 -13.13 4.54
CA LEU A 148 10.21 -14.53 4.69
C LEU A 148 9.26 -15.43 3.89
N ASP A 149 9.77 -16.02 2.81
CA ASP A 149 8.97 -16.94 1.97
C ASP A 149 8.57 -18.18 2.75
N GLY A 150 7.29 -18.50 2.70
CA GLY A 150 6.71 -19.59 3.46
C GLY A 150 6.50 -19.33 4.96
N GLY A 151 6.79 -18.10 5.44
CA GLY A 151 6.57 -17.65 6.81
C GLY A 151 7.32 -18.46 7.87
N PHE A 152 6.89 -18.36 9.13
CA PHE A 152 7.52 -19.04 10.25
C PHE A 152 7.43 -20.57 10.12
N LYS A 153 6.35 -21.08 9.51
CA LYS A 153 6.18 -22.53 9.25
C LYS A 153 7.34 -23.10 8.43
N SER A 154 7.73 -22.44 7.34
CA SER A 154 8.88 -22.87 6.53
C SER A 154 10.19 -22.78 7.29
N TYR A 155 10.37 -21.76 8.12
CA TYR A 155 11.56 -21.60 8.95
C TYR A 155 11.69 -22.77 9.96
N GLN A 156 10.60 -23.14 10.63
CA GLN A 156 10.57 -24.28 11.53
C GLN A 156 10.79 -25.61 10.80
N ALA A 157 10.13 -25.81 9.66
CA ALA A 157 10.26 -27.03 8.87
C ALA A 157 11.68 -27.26 8.36
N ALA A 158 12.44 -26.18 8.15
CA ALA A 158 13.86 -26.24 7.80
C ALA A 158 14.79 -26.60 8.98
N GLY A 159 14.26 -26.78 10.19
CA GLY A 159 15.03 -27.13 11.40
C GLY A 159 16.00 -26.03 11.85
N LEU A 160 15.69 -24.78 11.53
CA LEU A 160 16.58 -23.62 11.82
C LEU A 160 16.41 -23.15 13.28
N PRO A 161 17.39 -22.43 13.84
CA PRO A 161 17.39 -22.00 15.23
C PRO A 161 16.16 -21.15 15.60
N ILE A 162 15.52 -21.50 16.71
CA ILE A 162 14.39 -20.78 17.29
C ILE A 162 14.76 -20.38 18.71
N THR A 163 14.36 -19.18 19.13
CA THR A 163 14.59 -18.67 20.48
C THR A 163 13.29 -18.30 21.18
N ARG A 164 13.37 -18.15 22.50
CA ARG A 164 12.35 -17.51 23.36
C ARG A 164 12.87 -16.25 24.04
N GLU A 165 14.08 -15.85 23.71
CA GLU A 165 14.74 -14.68 24.28
C GLU A 165 14.25 -13.43 23.54
N PHE A 166 13.76 -12.43 24.28
CA PHE A 166 13.29 -11.20 23.70
C PHE A 166 14.47 -10.27 23.38
N PRO A 167 14.63 -9.87 22.12
CA PRO A 167 15.69 -8.98 21.74
C PRO A 167 15.48 -7.59 22.35
N GLN A 168 16.57 -6.91 22.68
CA GLN A 168 16.54 -5.54 23.15
C GLN A 168 17.20 -4.64 22.11
N TYR A 169 16.38 -3.75 21.53
CA TYR A 169 16.86 -2.72 20.63
C TYR A 169 16.61 -1.34 21.20
N SER A 170 17.52 -0.41 20.97
CA SER A 170 17.24 1.01 21.15
C SER A 170 16.13 1.44 20.20
N VAL A 171 15.38 2.45 20.59
CA VAL A 171 14.41 3.08 19.66
C VAL A 171 15.15 3.51 18.39
N GLY A 172 14.66 3.08 17.25
CA GLY A 172 15.24 3.38 15.95
C GLY A 172 15.03 4.84 15.53
N ASN A 173 15.73 5.24 14.49
CA ASN A 173 15.65 6.59 13.93
C ASN A 173 14.77 6.67 12.66
N PHE A 174 13.89 5.69 12.46
CA PHE A 174 12.98 5.68 11.30
C PHE A 174 12.19 6.97 11.20
N LYS A 175 12.19 7.59 10.02
CA LYS A 175 11.42 8.80 9.71
C LYS A 175 10.55 8.55 8.49
N VAL A 176 9.24 8.74 8.68
CA VAL A 176 8.28 8.57 7.58
C VAL A 176 8.52 9.60 6.48
N GLN A 177 8.47 9.11 5.27
CA GLN A 177 8.44 9.89 4.03
C GLN A 177 7.29 9.35 3.20
N ASP A 178 6.15 10.06 3.21
CA ASP A 178 4.96 9.60 2.50
C ASP A 178 5.24 9.35 1.01
N ASP A 179 4.90 8.15 0.56
CA ASP A 179 4.87 7.82 -0.88
C ASP A 179 3.41 7.66 -1.36
N PRO A 180 2.80 8.74 -1.85
CA PRO A 180 1.43 8.68 -2.36
C PRO A 180 1.32 7.90 -3.67
N SER A 181 2.44 7.57 -4.34
CA SER A 181 2.43 6.85 -5.62
C SER A 181 2.02 5.39 -5.50
N VAL A 182 2.10 4.81 -4.29
CA VAL A 182 1.77 3.39 -4.05
C VAL A 182 0.29 3.15 -3.78
N ARG A 183 -0.50 4.21 -3.59
CA ARG A 183 -1.91 4.11 -3.23
C ARG A 183 -2.81 5.04 -4.05
N VAL A 184 -4.11 4.78 -3.95
CA VAL A 184 -5.15 5.66 -4.50
C VAL A 184 -6.19 6.00 -3.43
N THR A 185 -6.73 7.21 -3.52
CA THR A 185 -7.82 7.70 -2.67
C THR A 185 -9.18 7.31 -3.23
N LEU A 186 -10.23 7.40 -2.41
CA LEU A 186 -11.62 7.20 -2.87
C LEU A 186 -11.99 8.12 -4.04
N ASP A 187 -11.55 9.40 -4.01
CA ASP A 187 -11.87 10.33 -5.10
C ASP A 187 -11.21 9.93 -6.43
N GLN A 188 -9.98 9.42 -6.37
CA GLN A 188 -9.32 8.82 -7.55
C GLN A 188 -10.05 7.57 -8.02
N VAL A 189 -10.50 6.69 -7.11
CA VAL A 189 -11.31 5.51 -7.47
C VAL A 189 -12.61 5.92 -8.13
N ARG A 190 -13.30 6.93 -7.61
CA ARG A 190 -14.50 7.51 -8.26
C ARG A 190 -14.24 7.96 -9.70
N GLN A 191 -13.10 8.58 -9.94
CA GLN A 191 -12.70 8.99 -11.29
C GLN A 191 -12.45 7.77 -12.16
N PHE A 192 -11.65 6.82 -11.70
CA PHE A 192 -11.29 5.61 -12.46
C PHE A 192 -12.50 4.75 -12.83
N VAL A 193 -13.47 4.66 -11.94
CA VAL A 193 -14.75 3.97 -12.23
C VAL A 193 -15.55 4.68 -13.33
N ARG A 194 -15.52 6.02 -13.38
CA ARG A 194 -16.25 6.78 -14.41
C ARG A 194 -15.58 6.70 -15.79
N ASP A 195 -14.25 6.74 -15.83
CA ASP A 195 -13.51 6.86 -17.10
C ASP A 195 -12.90 5.53 -17.59
N GLY A 196 -12.95 4.48 -16.76
CA GLY A 196 -12.41 3.16 -17.13
C GLY A 196 -10.90 3.15 -17.37
N SER A 197 -10.15 4.10 -16.81
CA SER A 197 -8.73 4.30 -17.12
C SER A 197 -7.79 3.32 -16.41
N VAL A 198 -8.28 2.48 -15.48
CA VAL A 198 -7.52 1.48 -14.75
C VAL A 198 -8.19 0.12 -14.79
N LYS A 199 -7.40 -0.93 -14.56
CA LYS A 199 -7.92 -2.27 -14.25
C LYS A 199 -7.97 -2.47 -12.76
N PHE A 200 -9.15 -2.73 -12.21
CA PHE A 200 -9.30 -3.15 -10.83
C PHE A 200 -9.04 -4.64 -10.70
N VAL A 201 -8.20 -5.03 -9.75
CA VAL A 201 -7.94 -6.42 -9.37
C VAL A 201 -8.41 -6.63 -7.94
N ASP A 202 -9.25 -7.62 -7.74
CA ASP A 202 -9.87 -7.93 -6.46
C ASP A 202 -9.45 -9.32 -5.97
N PRO A 203 -8.58 -9.41 -4.94
CA PRO A 203 -8.09 -10.67 -4.37
C PRO A 203 -9.04 -11.37 -3.41
N ARG A 204 -10.25 -10.85 -3.20
CA ARG A 204 -11.21 -11.47 -2.28
C ARG A 204 -11.66 -12.85 -2.75
N PRO A 205 -12.12 -13.72 -1.81
CA PRO A 205 -12.81 -14.94 -2.18
C PRO A 205 -13.98 -14.69 -3.14
N PRO A 206 -14.25 -15.60 -4.10
CA PRO A 206 -15.30 -15.42 -5.10
C PRO A 206 -16.68 -15.10 -4.52
N ALA A 207 -17.06 -15.71 -3.39
CA ALA A 207 -18.36 -15.45 -2.76
C ALA A 207 -18.50 -14.03 -2.19
N LEU A 208 -17.40 -13.41 -1.73
CA LEU A 208 -17.38 -12.00 -1.34
C LEU A 208 -17.39 -11.07 -2.55
N PHE A 209 -16.67 -11.44 -3.60
CA PHE A 209 -16.61 -10.67 -4.85
C PHE A 209 -17.98 -10.65 -5.54
N SER A 210 -18.59 -11.81 -5.71
CA SER A 210 -19.89 -11.96 -6.38
C SER A 210 -21.06 -11.28 -5.65
N GLY A 211 -20.87 -11.01 -4.35
CA GLY A 211 -21.96 -10.52 -3.49
C GLY A 211 -22.86 -11.60 -2.94
N GLU A 212 -22.54 -12.89 -3.15
CA GLU A 212 -23.26 -14.03 -2.58
C GLU A 212 -23.15 -14.06 -1.05
N GLN A 213 -21.99 -13.73 -0.52
CA GLN A 213 -21.75 -13.67 0.92
C GLN A 213 -22.15 -12.26 1.45
N ASP A 214 -23.12 -12.23 2.35
CA ASP A 214 -23.65 -10.99 2.96
C ASP A 214 -22.81 -10.56 4.16
N VAL A 215 -21.89 -9.63 3.95
CA VAL A 215 -20.94 -9.14 4.97
C VAL A 215 -20.91 -7.60 5.05
N PHE A 216 -21.07 -6.92 3.91
CA PHE A 216 -20.87 -5.48 3.81
C PHE A 216 -22.18 -4.70 3.73
N ILE A 217 -22.12 -3.39 3.88
CA ILE A 217 -23.28 -2.49 3.71
C ILE A 217 -23.94 -2.72 2.33
N ARG A 218 -23.11 -2.94 1.30
CA ARG A 218 -23.51 -3.41 -0.02
C ARG A 218 -22.56 -4.50 -0.45
N ASN A 219 -23.08 -5.61 -0.96
CA ASN A 219 -22.30 -6.75 -1.40
C ASN A 219 -22.04 -6.68 -2.90
N GLY A 220 -20.91 -7.28 -3.36
CA GLY A 220 -20.47 -7.23 -4.73
C GLY A 220 -19.06 -6.66 -4.87
N HIS A 221 -18.79 -6.00 -6.00
CA HIS A 221 -17.47 -5.48 -6.35
C HIS A 221 -17.54 -4.18 -7.17
N ILE A 222 -16.39 -3.54 -7.35
CA ILE A 222 -16.24 -2.39 -8.24
C ILE A 222 -16.50 -2.84 -9.68
N PRO A 223 -17.37 -2.15 -10.47
CA PRO A 223 -17.68 -2.56 -11.83
C PRO A 223 -16.44 -2.79 -12.70
N GLY A 224 -16.44 -3.92 -13.41
CA GLY A 224 -15.34 -4.31 -14.30
C GLY A 224 -14.10 -4.85 -13.58
N ALA A 225 -14.11 -5.00 -12.25
CA ALA A 225 -13.00 -5.58 -11.52
C ALA A 225 -12.77 -7.05 -11.89
N LYS A 226 -11.49 -7.47 -11.95
CA LYS A 226 -11.11 -8.86 -12.17
C LYS A 226 -10.91 -9.56 -10.83
N ASN A 227 -11.64 -10.64 -10.59
CA ASN A 227 -11.46 -11.44 -9.39
C ASN A 227 -10.28 -12.39 -9.54
N ILE A 228 -9.21 -12.14 -8.83
CA ILE A 228 -8.03 -13.02 -8.75
C ILE A 228 -7.79 -13.32 -7.26
N PRO A 229 -8.43 -14.36 -6.69
CA PRO A 229 -8.32 -14.65 -5.27
C PRO A 229 -6.86 -14.79 -4.82
N TRP A 230 -6.51 -14.16 -3.68
CA TRP A 230 -5.12 -14.14 -3.20
C TRP A 230 -4.48 -15.54 -3.05
N PRO A 231 -5.21 -16.64 -2.70
CA PRO A 231 -4.60 -17.95 -2.62
C PRO A 231 -4.13 -18.51 -3.96
N SER A 232 -4.57 -17.92 -5.08
CA SER A 232 -4.06 -18.32 -6.39
C SER A 232 -2.59 -17.96 -6.63
N PHE A 233 -2.03 -17.07 -5.80
CA PHE A 233 -0.60 -16.71 -5.81
C PHE A 233 0.28 -17.57 -4.91
N THR A 234 -0.31 -18.40 -4.05
CA THR A 234 0.42 -19.24 -3.10
C THR A 234 0.29 -20.74 -3.43
N ILE A 235 1.14 -21.57 -2.85
CA ILE A 235 1.14 -23.01 -3.11
C ILE A 235 -0.06 -23.76 -2.49
N GLY A 236 -0.95 -23.06 -1.80
CA GLY A 236 -2.18 -23.60 -1.24
C GLY A 236 -2.12 -23.85 0.27
N ASP A 237 -3.00 -24.75 0.74
CA ASP A 237 -3.27 -24.94 2.16
C ASP A 237 -2.08 -25.51 2.96
N ASP A 238 -1.17 -26.21 2.31
CA ASP A 238 0.03 -26.75 2.97
C ASP A 238 0.93 -25.64 3.52
N ASN A 239 1.14 -24.58 2.73
CA ASN A 239 1.79 -23.36 3.21
C ASN A 239 1.31 -22.13 2.43
N PRO A 240 0.24 -21.47 2.88
CA PRO A 240 -0.31 -20.30 2.19
C PRO A 240 0.60 -19.08 2.22
N HIS A 241 1.70 -19.08 2.99
CA HIS A 241 2.68 -18.00 3.00
C HIS A 241 3.75 -18.16 1.91
N GLN A 242 3.85 -19.32 1.26
CA GLN A 242 4.81 -19.57 0.21
C GLN A 242 4.23 -19.23 -1.15
N LEU A 243 4.97 -18.44 -1.93
CA LEU A 243 4.55 -18.10 -3.28
C LEU A 243 4.68 -19.30 -4.23
N LYS A 244 3.79 -19.35 -5.21
CA LYS A 244 3.99 -20.16 -6.42
C LYS A 244 5.18 -19.64 -7.21
N PRO A 245 5.77 -20.46 -8.10
CA PRO A 245 6.71 -19.97 -9.09
C PRO A 245 6.16 -18.74 -9.82
N LEU A 246 6.95 -17.68 -9.96
CA LEU A 246 6.51 -16.43 -10.58
C LEU A 246 6.01 -16.64 -12.02
N SER A 247 6.54 -17.64 -12.73
CA SER A 247 6.06 -18.01 -14.07
C SER A 247 4.60 -18.52 -14.06
N GLU A 248 4.17 -19.23 -13.01
CA GLU A 248 2.79 -19.67 -12.87
C GLU A 248 1.85 -18.52 -12.54
N ILE A 249 2.31 -17.59 -11.68
CA ILE A 249 1.56 -16.37 -11.36
C ILE A 249 1.42 -15.51 -12.62
N GLN A 250 2.50 -15.33 -13.39
CA GLN A 250 2.44 -14.58 -14.65
C GLN A 250 1.47 -15.23 -15.65
N ALA A 251 1.52 -16.55 -15.80
CA ALA A 251 0.60 -17.28 -16.70
C ALA A 251 -0.88 -17.15 -16.24
N LEU A 252 -1.14 -17.06 -14.93
CA LEU A 252 -2.47 -16.76 -14.42
C LEU A 252 -2.91 -15.34 -14.82
N LEU A 253 -2.06 -14.34 -14.62
CA LEU A 253 -2.34 -12.94 -14.97
C LEU A 253 -2.61 -12.79 -16.48
N ASP A 254 -1.81 -13.45 -17.31
CA ASP A 254 -1.97 -13.42 -18.77
C ASP A 254 -3.35 -13.98 -19.19
N ARG A 255 -3.77 -15.12 -18.60
CA ARG A 255 -5.11 -15.69 -18.86
C ARG A 255 -6.25 -14.78 -18.40
N ARG A 256 -6.01 -13.93 -17.40
CA ARG A 256 -6.97 -12.95 -16.88
C ARG A 256 -6.89 -11.61 -17.63
N GLY A 257 -6.08 -11.52 -18.68
CA GLY A 257 -5.90 -10.31 -19.46
C GLY A 257 -5.20 -9.17 -18.71
N ILE A 258 -4.41 -9.48 -17.68
CA ILE A 258 -3.63 -8.50 -16.90
C ILE A 258 -2.21 -8.45 -17.44
N THR A 259 -1.78 -7.31 -17.92
CA THR A 259 -0.49 -7.11 -18.59
C THR A 259 0.32 -5.96 -17.95
N LYS A 260 1.63 -5.92 -18.23
CA LYS A 260 2.50 -4.83 -17.73
C LYS A 260 2.18 -3.45 -18.30
N ALA A 261 1.40 -3.38 -19.38
CA ALA A 261 0.96 -2.11 -19.96
C ALA A 261 -0.19 -1.46 -19.15
N ASP A 262 -0.90 -2.27 -18.38
CA ASP A 262 -2.08 -1.83 -17.64
C ASP A 262 -1.70 -0.92 -16.45
N ASP A 263 -2.56 0.02 -16.17
CA ASP A 263 -2.59 0.76 -14.90
C ASP A 263 -3.52 -0.01 -13.96
N ILE A 264 -2.97 -0.57 -12.88
CA ILE A 264 -3.65 -1.53 -12.00
C ILE A 264 -3.91 -0.90 -10.64
N VAL A 265 -5.15 -1.04 -10.17
CA VAL A 265 -5.53 -0.74 -8.79
C VAL A 265 -5.99 -2.02 -8.13
N VAL A 266 -5.25 -2.46 -7.10
CA VAL A 266 -5.64 -3.62 -6.30
C VAL A 266 -6.52 -3.17 -5.14
N THR A 267 -7.67 -3.84 -4.96
CA THR A 267 -8.65 -3.54 -3.91
C THR A 267 -9.16 -4.84 -3.31
N CYS A 268 -9.51 -4.85 -2.02
CA CYS A 268 -9.99 -6.08 -1.38
C CYS A 268 -11.10 -5.79 -0.36
N SER A 269 -11.14 -6.50 0.75
CA SER A 269 -12.08 -6.22 1.85
C SER A 269 -11.70 -4.96 2.63
N THR A 270 -10.44 -4.87 3.10
CA THR A 270 -9.96 -3.87 4.06
C THR A 270 -8.52 -3.39 3.78
N GLY A 271 -8.05 -3.51 2.55
CA GLY A 271 -6.70 -3.15 2.12
C GLY A 271 -5.62 -4.23 2.34
N ARG A 272 -5.91 -5.31 3.05
CA ARG A 272 -4.93 -6.30 3.51
C ARG A 272 -4.55 -7.31 2.44
N GLU A 273 -5.53 -8.00 1.83
CA GLU A 273 -5.29 -8.99 0.77
C GLU A 273 -4.65 -8.33 -0.47
N ALA A 274 -4.99 -7.08 -0.71
CA ALA A 274 -4.48 -6.28 -1.82
C ALA A 274 -2.95 -6.11 -1.78
N THR A 275 -2.34 -6.09 -0.59
CA THR A 275 -0.90 -5.84 -0.45
C THR A 275 -0.04 -7.00 -0.93
N LEU A 276 -0.54 -8.26 -0.84
CA LEU A 276 0.17 -9.40 -1.41
C LEU A 276 0.27 -9.27 -2.93
N GLN A 277 -0.85 -9.03 -3.60
CA GLN A 277 -0.86 -8.90 -5.05
C GLN A 277 -0.08 -7.68 -5.51
N TYR A 278 -0.22 -6.54 -4.80
CA TYR A 278 0.58 -5.37 -5.05
C TYR A 278 2.10 -5.67 -5.03
N GLY A 279 2.58 -6.30 -3.94
CA GLY A 279 3.99 -6.64 -3.78
C GLY A 279 4.51 -7.57 -4.87
N VAL A 280 3.75 -8.62 -5.20
CA VAL A 280 4.13 -9.58 -6.25
C VAL A 280 4.12 -8.91 -7.63
N LEU A 281 3.07 -8.21 -7.99
CA LEU A 281 2.95 -7.53 -9.28
C LEU A 281 4.06 -6.49 -9.47
N LYS A 282 4.20 -5.57 -8.52
CA LYS A 282 5.11 -4.44 -8.65
C LYS A 282 6.57 -4.85 -8.54
N HIS A 283 6.94 -5.57 -7.48
CA HIS A 283 8.34 -5.82 -7.15
C HIS A 283 8.90 -7.11 -7.74
N LEU A 284 8.11 -8.20 -7.76
CA LEU A 284 8.62 -9.49 -8.24
C LEU A 284 8.42 -9.68 -9.76
N LEU A 285 7.27 -9.24 -10.28
CA LEU A 285 6.96 -9.34 -11.70
C LEU A 285 7.28 -8.07 -12.50
N GLY A 286 7.56 -6.95 -11.84
CA GLY A 286 8.00 -5.70 -12.45
C GLY A 286 6.89 -4.99 -13.26
N TYR A 287 5.65 -5.01 -12.77
CA TYR A 287 4.57 -4.20 -13.33
C TYR A 287 4.75 -2.74 -12.92
N PRO A 288 4.87 -1.78 -13.84
CA PRO A 288 5.29 -0.42 -13.51
C PRO A 288 4.21 0.42 -12.83
N LYS A 289 2.93 0.10 -13.04
CA LYS A 289 1.79 0.90 -12.60
C LYS A 289 0.83 0.05 -11.76
N VAL A 290 1.21 -0.19 -10.50
CA VAL A 290 0.37 -0.93 -9.54
C VAL A 290 0.20 -0.09 -8.29
N ARG A 291 -1.03 0.08 -7.83
CA ARG A 291 -1.38 0.86 -6.63
C ARG A 291 -2.41 0.12 -5.80
N VAL A 292 -2.49 0.43 -4.52
CA VAL A 292 -3.48 -0.14 -3.60
C VAL A 292 -4.57 0.89 -3.31
N TYR A 293 -5.82 0.48 -3.40
CA TYR A 293 -6.93 1.21 -2.80
C TYR A 293 -7.08 0.75 -1.34
N GLU A 294 -6.49 1.52 -0.42
CA GLU A 294 -6.40 1.15 1.01
C GLU A 294 -7.77 1.06 1.69
N GLY A 295 -8.71 1.96 1.36
CA GLY A 295 -10.08 1.94 1.89
C GLY A 295 -10.88 0.72 1.46
N SER A 296 -10.54 0.18 0.31
CA SER A 296 -11.07 -1.08 -0.24
C SER A 296 -12.60 -1.15 -0.22
N TRP A 297 -13.16 -2.35 -0.26
CA TRP A 297 -14.60 -2.54 -0.33
C TRP A 297 -15.34 -2.00 0.90
N THR A 298 -14.73 -2.05 2.09
CA THR A 298 -15.31 -1.48 3.31
C THR A 298 -15.60 0.01 3.17
N GLU A 299 -14.71 0.77 2.56
CA GLU A 299 -14.94 2.20 2.29
C GLU A 299 -15.89 2.38 1.09
N TYR A 300 -15.60 1.72 -0.03
CA TYR A 300 -16.36 1.88 -1.27
C TYR A 300 -17.85 1.57 -1.09
N SER A 301 -18.17 0.44 -0.44
CA SER A 301 -19.55 0.00 -0.23
C SER A 301 -20.37 0.93 0.67
N ALA A 302 -19.72 1.76 1.46
CA ALA A 302 -20.36 2.73 2.35
C ALA A 302 -20.89 3.99 1.64
N TYR A 303 -20.59 4.17 0.34
CA TYR A 303 -21.05 5.31 -0.45
C TYR A 303 -22.12 4.88 -1.45
N PRO A 304 -23.41 5.23 -1.20
CA PRO A 304 -24.54 4.75 -2.01
C PRO A 304 -24.55 5.29 -3.46
N ASP A 305 -23.85 6.38 -3.71
CA ASP A 305 -23.70 6.99 -5.03
C ASP A 305 -22.73 6.23 -5.96
N LEU A 306 -21.91 5.32 -5.42
CA LEU A 306 -20.99 4.55 -6.22
C LEU A 306 -21.66 3.30 -6.81
N PRO A 307 -21.43 2.99 -8.09
CA PRO A 307 -21.98 1.81 -8.74
C PRO A 307 -21.39 0.52 -8.16
N VAL A 308 -22.20 -0.52 -8.09
CA VAL A 308 -21.81 -1.86 -7.62
C VAL A 308 -22.21 -2.89 -8.66
N GLU A 309 -21.35 -3.81 -8.94
CA GLU A 309 -21.61 -5.00 -9.75
C GLU A 309 -21.66 -6.23 -8.86
N THR A 310 -22.49 -7.21 -9.23
CA THR A 310 -22.65 -8.50 -8.55
C THR A 310 -22.54 -9.62 -9.56
N GLY A 311 -22.29 -10.83 -9.07
CA GLY A 311 -22.08 -12.00 -9.90
C GLY A 311 -20.60 -12.37 -10.02
N VAL A 312 -20.35 -13.52 -10.64
CA VAL A 312 -19.00 -14.02 -10.86
C VAL A 312 -18.29 -13.23 -11.95
N ASP A 313 -16.96 -13.15 -11.88
CA ASP A 313 -16.17 -12.60 -12.97
C ASP A 313 -16.35 -13.49 -14.21
N PRO A 314 -16.83 -12.95 -15.33
CA PRO A 314 -17.15 -13.77 -16.53
C PRO A 314 -15.93 -14.44 -17.17
N ASP A 315 -14.73 -14.03 -16.77
CA ASP A 315 -13.47 -14.60 -17.26
C ASP A 315 -12.86 -15.64 -16.29
N LEU A 316 -13.61 -16.08 -15.28
CA LEU A 316 -13.21 -17.16 -14.35
C LEU A 316 -13.22 -18.52 -15.03
#